data_46f322a3ad4e675c5033686722fa4381
#
_entry.id   46f322a3ad4e675c5033686722fa4381
#
_cell.length_a   1.000
_cell.length_b   1.000
_cell.length_c   1.000
_cell.angle_alpha   90.00
_cell.angle_beta   90.00
_cell.angle_gamma   90.00
#
_symmetry.space_group_name_H-M   'P 1'
#
loop_
_entity.id
_entity.type
_entity.pdbx_description
1 polymer ?
#
loop_
_entity_poly.entity_id
_entity_poly.type
_entity_poly.pdbx_seq_one_letter_code
_entity_poly.pdbx_strand_id
1 'polypeptide(L)'
;TAFELRQRNIIHEGDVMPAYYGQVNTSCALDRCLKTVHDRMDWDHKYPVREIGNGKVRAVGMGMAMQGSGIDHVDVGSATLKINDDGFYTLSIGAADMGTGCDTILAQIAAEVLECPLENIAVLGADTDSSPYDSGSYASSTTYVTGKAVEKCALELKDKICTLGAQLLGLDKAAVLFTGDAVTSEDGTQRVPLASIATASQCGNTVTLEATVTHSSEISPPPFMVGAAEVEVDLETGEAQVVNYVAAVDCGTPVNPNLARVQAEGGILQGIGMALTENVTYNDRGMPRESSLMQYKIPCRTDIGHIDVSFESSYEGTGCLLYTSPS
;
A
#
# COMPACT_ATOMS: atom_id res chain seq x y z
N THR A 1 -5.63 -0.75 32.81
CA THR A 1 -6.50 -0.95 31.64
C THR A 1 -5.77 -1.63 30.50
N ALA A 2 -6.51 -2.13 29.50
CA ALA A 2 -5.92 -2.71 28.29
C ALA A 2 -5.12 -1.66 27.50
N PHE A 3 -5.51 -0.41 27.53
CA PHE A 3 -4.79 0.71 26.93
C PHE A 3 -3.44 0.95 27.62
N GLU A 4 -3.43 1.11 28.94
CA GLU A 4 -2.20 1.36 29.70
C GLU A 4 -1.17 0.23 29.57
N LEU A 5 -1.63 -1.02 29.53
CA LEU A 5 -0.75 -2.16 29.32
C LEU A 5 -0.03 -2.06 27.97
N ARG A 6 -0.76 -1.72 26.90
CA ARG A 6 -0.20 -1.54 25.57
C ARG A 6 0.74 -0.35 25.51
N GLN A 7 0.34 0.79 26.05
CA GLN A 7 1.17 2.00 26.10
C GLN A 7 2.53 1.77 26.75
N ARG A 8 2.62 0.88 27.73
CA ARG A 8 3.88 0.54 28.42
C ARG A 8 4.73 -0.48 27.69
N ASN A 9 4.19 -1.16 26.69
CA ASN A 9 4.85 -2.29 26.03
C ASN A 9 4.99 -2.12 24.51
N ILE A 10 4.61 -0.97 23.95
CA ILE A 10 4.84 -0.69 22.53
C ILE A 10 6.32 -0.45 22.26
N ILE A 11 6.71 -0.75 21.04
CA ILE A 11 8.03 -0.35 20.51
C ILE A 11 7.98 1.09 20.01
N HIS A 12 9.15 1.72 20.01
CA HIS A 12 9.32 3.10 19.57
C HIS A 12 10.37 3.19 18.45
N GLU A 13 10.44 4.35 17.84
CA GLU A 13 11.52 4.67 16.93
C GLU A 13 12.87 4.57 17.66
N GLY A 14 13.84 3.90 17.02
CA GLY A 14 15.16 3.60 17.61
C GLY A 14 15.25 2.27 18.36
N ASP A 15 14.15 1.61 18.67
CA ASP A 15 14.16 0.30 19.31
C ASP A 15 14.64 -0.80 18.37
N VAL A 16 15.35 -1.79 18.93
CA VAL A 16 15.74 -2.99 18.19
C VAL A 16 14.58 -3.99 18.17
N MET A 17 14.29 -4.55 17.02
CA MET A 17 13.25 -5.55 16.81
C MET A 17 13.85 -6.97 16.70
N PRO A 18 13.93 -7.75 17.78
CA PRO A 18 14.58 -9.08 17.74
C PRO A 18 13.89 -10.06 16.79
N ALA A 19 12.56 -10.00 16.68
CA ALA A 19 11.78 -10.84 15.77
C ALA A 19 11.96 -10.44 14.29
N TYR A 20 12.56 -9.30 14.02
CA TYR A 20 12.86 -8.75 12.70
C TYR A 20 14.38 -8.70 12.48
N TYR A 21 15.04 -9.83 12.68
CA TYR A 21 16.49 -10.01 12.47
C TYR A 21 17.38 -9.02 13.23
N GLY A 22 16.85 -8.41 14.30
CA GLY A 22 17.58 -7.39 15.06
C GLY A 22 17.68 -6.03 14.36
N GLN A 23 16.83 -5.76 13.38
CA GLN A 23 16.77 -4.45 12.72
C GLN A 23 16.33 -3.37 13.71
N VAL A 24 16.88 -2.18 13.53
CA VAL A 24 16.45 -0.99 14.27
C VAL A 24 15.18 -0.44 13.62
N ASN A 25 14.18 -0.15 14.44
CA ASN A 25 12.94 0.49 14.01
C ASN A 25 13.20 1.97 13.69
N THR A 26 13.33 2.30 12.43
CA THR A 26 13.71 3.65 11.98
C THR A 26 12.51 4.59 11.78
N SER A 27 11.29 4.06 11.80
CA SER A 27 10.06 4.85 11.69
C SER A 27 8.92 4.14 12.42
N CYS A 28 8.29 4.81 13.37
CA CYS A 28 7.22 4.23 14.17
C CYS A 28 6.30 5.31 14.74
N ALA A 29 5.02 5.28 14.34
CA ALA A 29 3.97 6.11 14.92
C ALA A 29 2.99 5.31 15.79
N LEU A 30 3.40 4.16 16.32
CA LEU A 30 2.52 3.26 17.08
C LEU A 30 1.93 3.94 18.34
N ASP A 31 2.67 4.82 18.98
CA ASP A 31 2.21 5.62 20.10
C ASP A 31 1.07 6.59 19.71
N ARG A 32 1.20 7.24 18.54
CA ARG A 32 0.16 8.11 17.99
C ARG A 32 -1.05 7.31 17.53
N CYS A 33 -0.84 6.18 16.85
CA CYS A 33 -1.92 5.26 16.51
C CYS A 33 -2.72 4.83 17.75
N LEU A 34 -2.01 4.47 18.81
CA LEU A 34 -2.64 4.09 20.07
C LEU A 34 -3.47 5.23 20.69
N LYS A 35 -2.91 6.44 20.69
CA LYS A 35 -3.62 7.63 21.19
C LYS A 35 -4.83 7.99 20.34
N THR A 36 -4.70 7.98 19.02
CA THR A 36 -5.77 8.30 18.09
C THR A 36 -6.95 7.33 18.24
N VAL A 37 -6.66 6.03 18.36
CA VAL A 37 -7.71 5.02 18.57
C VAL A 37 -8.37 5.19 19.95
N HIS A 38 -7.59 5.47 21.00
CA HIS A 38 -8.12 5.75 22.34
C HIS A 38 -9.12 6.92 22.31
N ASP A 39 -8.71 8.05 21.71
CA ASP A 39 -9.50 9.27 21.70
C ASP A 39 -10.76 9.12 20.81
N ARG A 40 -10.62 8.56 19.60
CA ARG A 40 -11.76 8.38 18.66
C ARG A 40 -12.75 7.32 19.10
N MET A 41 -12.30 6.28 19.80
CA MET A 41 -13.19 5.27 20.39
C MET A 41 -13.95 5.81 21.61
N ASP A 42 -13.53 6.94 22.20
CA ASP A 42 -14.02 7.44 23.49
C ASP A 42 -13.80 6.39 24.58
N TRP A 43 -12.55 5.90 24.63
CA TRP A 43 -12.16 4.74 25.42
C TRP A 43 -12.53 4.85 26.89
N ASP A 44 -12.19 5.97 27.54
CA ASP A 44 -12.36 6.15 28.98
C ASP A 44 -13.82 6.08 29.44
N HIS A 45 -14.76 6.52 28.58
CA HIS A 45 -16.20 6.46 28.86
C HIS A 45 -16.82 5.12 28.52
N LYS A 46 -16.22 4.36 27.60
CA LYS A 46 -16.79 3.11 27.07
C LYS A 46 -16.20 1.85 27.68
N TYR A 47 -14.98 1.91 28.19
CA TYR A 47 -14.26 0.77 28.76
C TYR A 47 -14.65 0.49 30.22
N PRO A 48 -14.76 -0.77 30.65
CA PRO A 48 -14.66 -1.98 29.81
C PRO A 48 -15.99 -2.39 29.17
N VAL A 49 -17.09 -2.16 29.87
CA VAL A 49 -18.44 -2.61 29.50
C VAL A 49 -19.48 -1.67 30.10
N ARG A 50 -20.59 -1.47 29.41
CA ARG A 50 -21.73 -0.71 29.87
C ARG A 50 -23.05 -1.37 29.48
N GLU A 51 -24.03 -1.29 30.34
CA GLU A 51 -25.40 -1.67 30.02
C GLU A 51 -26.08 -0.60 29.18
N ILE A 52 -26.80 -1.05 28.14
CA ILE A 52 -27.51 -0.16 27.24
C ILE A 52 -29.05 -0.36 27.25
N GLY A 53 -29.53 -1.20 28.21
CA GLY A 53 -30.93 -1.54 28.35
C GLY A 53 -31.35 -2.74 27.51
N ASN A 54 -32.60 -3.20 27.72
CA ASN A 54 -33.21 -4.32 27.00
C ASN A 54 -32.39 -5.62 26.99
N GLY A 55 -31.69 -5.93 28.10
CA GLY A 55 -30.86 -7.12 28.20
C GLY A 55 -29.58 -7.09 27.39
N LYS A 56 -29.16 -5.91 26.88
CA LYS A 56 -27.99 -5.74 26.06
C LYS A 56 -26.87 -4.98 26.76
N VAL A 57 -25.64 -5.32 26.42
CA VAL A 57 -24.42 -4.64 26.87
C VAL A 57 -23.56 -4.24 25.69
N ARG A 58 -22.73 -3.20 25.87
CA ARG A 58 -21.65 -2.87 24.94
C ARG A 58 -20.32 -2.91 25.68
N ALA A 59 -19.34 -3.49 25.03
CA ALA A 59 -17.96 -3.57 25.51
C ALA A 59 -16.99 -3.05 24.45
N VAL A 60 -15.85 -2.55 24.89
CA VAL A 60 -14.76 -2.17 23.99
C VAL A 60 -13.51 -2.98 24.27
N GLY A 61 -12.88 -3.41 23.17
CA GLY A 61 -11.60 -4.11 23.19
C GLY A 61 -10.62 -3.49 22.19
N MET A 62 -9.31 -3.65 22.44
CA MET A 62 -8.26 -3.07 21.61
C MET A 62 -7.22 -4.13 21.26
N GLY A 63 -6.77 -4.13 20.00
CA GLY A 63 -5.68 -4.93 19.48
C GLY A 63 -4.62 -4.07 18.82
N MET A 64 -3.42 -4.63 18.69
CA MET A 64 -2.32 -4.03 17.91
C MET A 64 -1.71 -5.11 17.05
N ALA A 65 -1.27 -4.72 15.87
CA ALA A 65 -0.62 -5.60 14.91
C ALA A 65 0.59 -4.93 14.27
N MET A 66 1.53 -5.75 13.84
CA MET A 66 2.69 -5.39 13.05
C MET A 66 2.88 -6.46 11.99
N GLN A 67 3.26 -6.06 10.79
CA GLN A 67 3.61 -6.97 9.70
C GLN A 67 4.85 -6.46 8.96
N GLY A 68 5.51 -7.29 8.13
CA GLY A 68 6.56 -6.85 7.22
C GLY A 68 6.01 -6.24 5.94
N SER A 69 6.90 -5.57 5.19
CA SER A 69 6.63 -5.06 3.85
C SER A 69 7.52 -5.79 2.85
N GLY A 70 7.20 -7.05 2.62
CA GLY A 70 8.02 -7.98 1.89
C GLY A 70 8.99 -8.76 2.79
N ILE A 71 9.73 -9.66 2.18
CA ILE A 71 10.78 -10.45 2.82
C ILE A 71 12.12 -9.95 2.29
N ASP A 72 12.95 -9.43 3.19
CA ASP A 72 14.26 -8.90 2.85
C ASP A 72 15.14 -9.95 2.14
N HIS A 73 15.88 -9.50 1.13
CA HIS A 73 16.73 -10.32 0.26
C HIS A 73 16.02 -11.45 -0.52
N VAL A 74 14.68 -11.58 -0.42
CA VAL A 74 13.90 -12.62 -1.08
C VAL A 74 12.95 -12.04 -2.13
N ASP A 75 12.21 -11.01 -1.75
CA ASP A 75 11.22 -10.42 -2.65
C ASP A 75 11.89 -9.56 -3.71
N VAL A 76 11.41 -9.76 -4.94
CA VAL A 76 11.90 -9.08 -6.15
C VAL A 76 10.71 -8.54 -6.91
N GLY A 77 10.77 -7.26 -7.26
CA GLY A 77 9.83 -6.62 -8.17
C GLY A 77 10.56 -6.05 -9.38
N SER A 78 9.96 -6.14 -10.54
CA SER A 78 10.52 -5.57 -11.76
C SER A 78 9.49 -4.75 -12.52
N ALA A 79 9.98 -3.72 -13.20
CA ALA A 79 9.18 -2.86 -14.06
C ALA A 79 9.92 -2.57 -15.37
N THR A 80 9.17 -2.51 -16.44
CA THR A 80 9.62 -1.98 -17.72
C THR A 80 8.74 -0.78 -18.07
N LEU A 81 9.36 0.35 -18.37
CA LEU A 81 8.68 1.58 -18.74
C LEU A 81 9.25 2.10 -20.05
N LYS A 82 8.38 2.35 -21.02
CA LYS A 82 8.76 2.92 -22.32
C LYS A 82 7.86 4.08 -22.69
N ILE A 83 8.38 4.98 -23.51
CA ILE A 83 7.58 6.01 -24.15
C ILE A 83 7.18 5.55 -25.58
N ASN A 84 5.91 5.79 -25.92
CA ASN A 84 5.37 5.54 -27.26
C ASN A 84 5.56 6.77 -28.16
N ASP A 85 5.34 6.63 -29.47
CA ASP A 85 5.55 7.70 -30.47
C ASP A 85 4.64 8.91 -30.28
N ASP A 86 3.51 8.73 -29.61
CA ASP A 86 2.56 9.80 -29.25
C ASP A 86 2.94 10.57 -27.97
N GLY A 87 3.99 10.13 -27.27
CA GLY A 87 4.42 10.71 -25.99
C GLY A 87 3.74 10.13 -24.76
N PHE A 88 2.87 9.11 -24.91
CA PHE A 88 2.32 8.35 -23.80
C PHE A 88 3.28 7.26 -23.35
N TYR A 89 3.07 6.76 -22.14
CA TYR A 89 3.93 5.74 -21.54
C TYR A 89 3.22 4.39 -21.45
N THR A 90 3.98 3.33 -21.59
CA THR A 90 3.55 1.97 -21.26
C THR A 90 4.39 1.46 -20.09
N LEU A 91 3.71 1.16 -18.97
CA LEU A 91 4.30 0.53 -17.79
C LEU A 91 3.95 -0.95 -17.78
N SER A 92 4.93 -1.83 -17.95
CA SER A 92 4.77 -3.27 -17.78
C SER A 92 5.32 -3.72 -16.45
N ILE A 93 4.51 -4.45 -15.68
CA ILE A 93 4.80 -4.93 -14.33
C ILE A 93 4.45 -6.40 -14.19
N GLY A 94 5.22 -7.15 -13.39
CA GLY A 94 4.92 -8.54 -13.06
C GLY A 94 3.91 -8.69 -11.92
N ALA A 95 3.68 -7.64 -11.14
CA ALA A 95 2.71 -7.64 -10.05
C ALA A 95 1.28 -7.78 -10.57
N ALA A 96 0.50 -8.68 -9.94
CA ALA A 96 -0.89 -8.91 -10.30
C ALA A 96 -1.83 -8.11 -9.38
N ASP A 97 -2.73 -7.32 -9.97
CA ASP A 97 -3.80 -6.67 -9.21
C ASP A 97 -4.90 -7.68 -8.86
N MET A 98 -4.93 -8.08 -7.61
CA MET A 98 -5.95 -9.00 -7.07
C MET A 98 -7.07 -8.26 -6.31
N GLY A 99 -7.29 -6.99 -6.61
CA GLY A 99 -8.22 -6.09 -5.91
C GLY A 99 -7.52 -5.11 -4.96
N THR A 100 -6.20 -5.08 -4.96
CA THR A 100 -5.39 -4.18 -4.12
C THR A 100 -5.25 -2.78 -4.70
N GLY A 101 -5.52 -2.59 -5.99
CA GLY A 101 -5.30 -1.35 -6.72
C GLY A 101 -3.84 -1.11 -7.09
N CYS A 102 -3.03 -2.18 -7.17
CA CYS A 102 -1.59 -2.03 -7.45
C CYS A 102 -1.32 -1.42 -8.82
N ASP A 103 -2.10 -1.74 -9.85
CA ASP A 103 -1.96 -1.11 -11.18
C ASP A 103 -2.07 0.41 -11.10
N THR A 104 -3.04 0.90 -10.32
CA THR A 104 -3.25 2.34 -10.12
C THR A 104 -2.10 2.99 -9.37
N ILE A 105 -1.68 2.42 -8.24
CA ILE A 105 -0.63 3.04 -7.42
C ILE A 105 0.74 2.98 -8.07
N LEU A 106 1.05 1.90 -8.80
CA LEU A 106 2.32 1.79 -9.52
C LEU A 106 2.38 2.80 -10.68
N ALA A 107 1.25 3.02 -11.38
CA ALA A 107 1.14 4.11 -12.35
C ALA A 107 1.26 5.50 -11.69
N GLN A 108 0.69 5.72 -10.49
CA GLN A 108 0.84 6.98 -9.75
C GLN A 108 2.30 7.26 -9.39
N ILE A 109 3.07 6.25 -8.97
CA ILE A 109 4.51 6.39 -8.71
C ILE A 109 5.26 6.80 -9.98
N ALA A 110 4.97 6.16 -11.12
CA ALA A 110 5.60 6.52 -12.38
C ALA A 110 5.21 7.94 -12.83
N ALA A 111 3.93 8.31 -12.69
CA ALA A 111 3.41 9.63 -13.07
C ALA A 111 4.05 10.77 -12.28
N GLU A 112 4.27 10.57 -10.97
CA GLU A 112 4.95 11.53 -10.10
C GLU A 112 6.39 11.79 -10.56
N VAL A 113 7.15 10.74 -10.85
CA VAL A 113 8.55 10.86 -11.32
C VAL A 113 8.63 11.49 -12.71
N LEU A 114 7.68 11.13 -13.60
CA LEU A 114 7.63 11.62 -14.98
C LEU A 114 6.88 12.95 -15.11
N GLU A 115 6.38 13.50 -14.01
CA GLU A 115 5.68 14.80 -13.98
C GLU A 115 4.53 14.86 -15.02
N CYS A 116 3.80 13.77 -15.19
CA CYS A 116 2.75 13.66 -16.19
C CYS A 116 1.40 13.28 -15.56
N PRO A 117 0.27 13.57 -16.25
CA PRO A 117 -1.04 13.06 -15.86
C PRO A 117 -1.07 11.53 -15.82
N LEU A 118 -1.83 10.97 -14.85
CA LEU A 118 -1.95 9.52 -14.68
C LEU A 118 -2.50 8.83 -15.95
N GLU A 119 -3.41 9.48 -16.64
CA GLU A 119 -4.01 9.01 -17.89
C GLU A 119 -3.01 8.84 -19.05
N ASN A 120 -1.82 9.41 -18.91
CA ASN A 120 -0.75 9.23 -19.91
C ASN A 120 0.02 7.92 -19.73
N ILE A 121 -0.31 7.12 -18.72
CA ILE A 121 0.37 5.84 -18.43
C ILE A 121 -0.61 4.68 -18.62
N ALA A 122 -0.36 3.86 -19.62
CA ALA A 122 -1.05 2.59 -19.83
C ALA A 122 -0.31 1.49 -19.04
N VAL A 123 -1.02 0.77 -18.17
CA VAL A 123 -0.45 -0.33 -17.40
C VAL A 123 -0.74 -1.66 -18.07
N LEU A 124 0.29 -2.48 -18.22
CA LEU A 124 0.22 -3.87 -18.65
C LEU A 124 0.72 -4.73 -17.48
N GLY A 125 -0.21 -5.30 -16.73
CA GLY A 125 0.09 -6.07 -15.53
C GLY A 125 -0.07 -7.58 -15.74
N ALA A 126 0.82 -8.35 -15.10
CA ALA A 126 0.70 -9.80 -14.88
C ALA A 126 0.50 -10.68 -16.13
N ASP A 127 1.01 -10.26 -17.26
CA ASP A 127 1.10 -11.11 -18.45
C ASP A 127 2.42 -11.88 -18.44
N THR A 128 2.37 -13.19 -18.20
CA THR A 128 3.57 -14.03 -18.07
C THR A 128 4.40 -14.15 -19.35
N ASP A 129 3.85 -13.78 -20.51
CA ASP A 129 4.57 -13.82 -21.78
C ASP A 129 5.37 -12.53 -22.04
N SER A 130 4.98 -11.41 -21.42
CA SER A 130 5.56 -10.09 -21.70
C SER A 130 5.96 -9.28 -20.49
N SER A 131 5.41 -9.55 -19.32
CA SER A 131 5.75 -8.81 -18.10
C SER A 131 7.11 -9.22 -17.55
N PRO A 132 7.89 -8.28 -16.96
CA PRO A 132 9.12 -8.61 -16.28
C PRO A 132 8.81 -9.46 -15.02
N TYR A 133 9.85 -10.14 -14.50
CA TYR A 133 9.70 -11.02 -13.34
C TYR A 133 9.28 -10.24 -12.08
N ASP A 134 8.35 -10.81 -11.35
CA ASP A 134 7.95 -10.40 -10.01
C ASP A 134 7.76 -11.64 -9.14
N SER A 135 8.21 -11.62 -7.91
CA SER A 135 8.13 -12.79 -7.02
C SER A 135 6.70 -13.07 -6.52
N GLY A 136 5.80 -12.12 -6.66
CA GLY A 136 4.40 -12.20 -6.26
C GLY A 136 4.03 -11.21 -5.17
N SER A 137 2.73 -10.91 -5.07
CA SER A 137 2.17 -9.92 -4.13
C SER A 137 1.93 -10.53 -2.73
N TYR A 138 2.81 -11.38 -2.24
CA TYR A 138 2.76 -11.93 -0.88
C TYR A 138 3.57 -11.05 0.10
N ALA A 139 3.41 -11.29 1.40
CA ALA A 139 4.08 -10.57 2.48
C ALA A 139 4.00 -9.03 2.37
N SER A 140 2.94 -8.51 1.74
CA SER A 140 2.69 -7.07 1.55
C SER A 140 3.81 -6.34 0.78
N SER A 141 4.43 -6.99 -0.21
CA SER A 141 5.64 -6.51 -0.87
C SER A 141 5.42 -5.51 -1.99
N THR A 142 4.29 -5.59 -2.71
CA THR A 142 4.09 -4.94 -4.02
C THR A 142 4.40 -3.45 -4.03
N THR A 143 3.78 -2.66 -3.15
CA THR A 143 4.02 -1.20 -3.14
C THR A 143 5.46 -0.86 -2.80
N TYR A 144 6.03 -1.55 -1.81
CA TYR A 144 7.37 -1.26 -1.33
C TYR A 144 8.45 -1.75 -2.30
N VAL A 145 8.36 -3.00 -2.77
CA VAL A 145 9.39 -3.61 -3.62
C VAL A 145 9.18 -3.25 -5.08
N THR A 146 8.00 -3.57 -5.65
CA THR A 146 7.72 -3.29 -7.07
C THR A 146 7.55 -1.79 -7.31
N GLY A 147 6.96 -1.04 -6.35
CA GLY A 147 6.90 0.42 -6.41
C GLY A 147 8.29 1.07 -6.48
N LYS A 148 9.27 0.56 -5.75
CA LYS A 148 10.66 1.03 -5.83
C LYS A 148 11.33 0.67 -7.15
N ALA A 149 10.98 -0.48 -7.76
CA ALA A 149 11.42 -0.82 -9.11
C ALA A 149 10.84 0.17 -10.15
N VAL A 150 9.54 0.51 -10.02
CA VAL A 150 8.87 1.50 -10.89
C VAL A 150 9.51 2.88 -10.76
N GLU A 151 9.74 3.36 -9.53
CA GLU A 151 10.40 4.65 -9.29
C GLU A 151 11.78 4.72 -9.97
N LYS A 152 12.62 3.71 -9.76
CA LYS A 152 13.95 3.63 -10.37
C LYS A 152 13.87 3.55 -11.90
N CYS A 153 12.89 2.79 -12.41
CA CYS A 153 12.65 2.63 -13.84
C CYS A 153 12.25 3.97 -14.48
N ALA A 154 11.35 4.71 -13.83
CA ALA A 154 10.91 6.03 -14.28
C ALA A 154 12.04 7.06 -14.24
N LEU A 155 12.90 7.04 -13.22
CA LEU A 155 14.09 7.91 -13.15
C LEU A 155 15.08 7.60 -14.26
N GLU A 156 15.33 6.31 -14.55
CA GLU A 156 16.22 5.92 -15.67
C GLU A 156 15.66 6.34 -17.03
N LEU A 157 14.35 6.17 -17.24
CA LEU A 157 13.70 6.61 -18.47
C LEU A 157 13.76 8.13 -18.62
N LYS A 158 13.46 8.89 -17.56
CA LYS A 158 13.58 10.36 -17.52
C LYS A 158 14.99 10.82 -17.87
N ASP A 159 15.99 10.14 -17.35
CA ASP A 159 17.41 10.40 -17.67
C ASP A 159 17.71 10.20 -19.16
N LYS A 160 17.21 9.12 -19.77
CA LYS A 160 17.34 8.85 -21.23
C LYS A 160 16.60 9.90 -22.07
N ILE A 161 15.40 10.33 -21.65
CA ILE A 161 14.63 11.39 -22.31
C ILE A 161 15.41 12.71 -22.27
N CYS A 162 15.95 13.10 -21.12
CA CYS A 162 16.78 14.30 -20.99
C CYS A 162 18.03 14.24 -21.89
N THR A 163 18.66 13.07 -21.98
CA THR A 163 19.86 12.86 -22.79
C THR A 163 19.54 13.08 -24.28
N LEU A 164 18.49 12.47 -24.81
CA LEU A 164 18.09 12.65 -26.20
C LEU A 164 17.56 14.07 -26.46
N GLY A 165 16.78 14.63 -25.53
CA GLY A 165 16.29 16.01 -25.61
C GLY A 165 17.43 17.03 -25.68
N ALA A 166 18.48 16.88 -24.87
CA ALA A 166 19.68 17.71 -24.94
C ALA A 166 20.39 17.62 -26.28
N GLN A 167 20.54 16.41 -26.81
CA GLN A 167 21.13 16.20 -28.16
C GLN A 167 20.33 16.89 -29.27
N LEU A 168 19.00 16.84 -29.22
CA LEU A 168 18.11 17.49 -30.16
C LEU A 168 18.19 19.03 -30.09
N LEU A 169 18.42 19.55 -28.87
CA LEU A 169 18.63 20.98 -28.64
C LEU A 169 20.07 21.45 -28.92
N GLY A 170 21.01 20.51 -29.12
CA GLY A 170 22.43 20.84 -29.29
C GLY A 170 23.08 21.38 -28.01
N LEU A 171 22.56 20.96 -26.82
CA LEU A 171 23.00 21.38 -25.51
C LEU A 171 23.65 20.24 -24.74
N ASP A 172 24.39 20.61 -23.68
CA ASP A 172 24.83 19.63 -22.69
C ASP A 172 23.63 19.14 -21.86
N LYS A 173 23.64 17.89 -21.46
CA LYS A 173 22.60 17.31 -20.60
C LYS A 173 22.41 18.06 -19.28
N ALA A 174 23.49 18.62 -18.74
CA ALA A 174 23.43 19.41 -17.50
C ALA A 174 22.72 20.77 -17.66
N ALA A 175 22.53 21.22 -18.91
CA ALA A 175 21.89 22.50 -19.24
C ALA A 175 20.40 22.36 -19.65
N VAL A 176 19.80 21.20 -19.41
CA VAL A 176 18.40 20.97 -19.74
C VAL A 176 17.59 20.50 -18.54
N LEU A 177 16.30 20.81 -18.57
CA LEU A 177 15.31 20.42 -17.58
C LEU A 177 14.18 19.64 -18.24
N PHE A 178 13.70 18.61 -17.57
CA PHE A 178 12.48 17.90 -17.95
C PHE A 178 11.27 18.56 -17.27
N THR A 179 10.21 18.82 -18.03
CA THR A 179 8.99 19.51 -17.57
C THR A 179 7.72 18.66 -17.75
N GLY A 180 7.87 17.33 -17.77
CA GLY A 180 6.77 16.39 -17.96
C GLY A 180 6.34 16.25 -19.43
N ASP A 181 6.15 17.34 -20.15
CA ASP A 181 5.69 17.38 -21.55
C ASP A 181 6.79 17.76 -22.55
N ALA A 182 7.98 18.13 -22.07
CA ALA A 182 9.10 18.59 -22.89
C ALA A 182 10.44 18.48 -22.17
N VAL A 183 11.52 18.61 -22.92
CA VAL A 183 12.84 18.99 -22.43
C VAL A 183 13.14 20.42 -22.85
N THR A 184 13.53 21.26 -21.91
CA THR A 184 13.79 22.69 -22.10
C THR A 184 15.22 23.03 -21.70
N SER A 185 15.80 24.07 -22.29
CA SER A 185 17.02 24.69 -21.74
C SER A 185 16.74 25.33 -20.38
N GLU A 186 17.74 25.44 -19.50
CA GLU A 186 17.60 26.06 -18.17
C GLU A 186 17.05 27.49 -18.24
N ASP A 187 17.42 28.27 -19.30
CA ASP A 187 16.94 29.62 -19.51
C ASP A 187 15.54 29.69 -20.17
N GLY A 188 14.94 28.54 -20.49
CA GLY A 188 13.63 28.43 -21.10
C GLY A 188 13.52 28.88 -22.56
N THR A 189 14.64 29.23 -23.21
CA THR A 189 14.65 29.78 -24.59
C THR A 189 14.46 28.71 -25.66
N GLN A 190 14.87 27.48 -25.37
CA GLN A 190 14.75 26.34 -26.27
C GLN A 190 13.88 25.26 -25.64
N ARG A 191 13.06 24.61 -26.46
CA ARG A 191 12.13 23.56 -26.01
C ARG A 191 11.95 22.52 -27.10
N VAL A 192 12.03 21.25 -26.73
CA VAL A 192 11.64 20.13 -27.59
C VAL A 192 10.52 19.33 -26.91
N PRO A 193 9.34 19.20 -27.53
CA PRO A 193 8.21 18.46 -26.99
C PRO A 193 8.53 16.98 -26.83
N LEU A 194 7.94 16.33 -25.83
CA LEU A 194 8.14 14.92 -25.51
C LEU A 194 7.78 14.01 -26.70
N ALA A 195 6.67 14.27 -27.41
CA ALA A 195 6.29 13.52 -28.62
C ALA A 195 7.35 13.61 -29.73
N SER A 196 8.01 14.77 -29.87
CA SER A 196 9.12 14.93 -30.86
C SER A 196 10.35 14.12 -30.44
N ILE A 197 10.65 14.05 -29.13
CA ILE A 197 11.73 13.23 -28.59
C ILE A 197 11.42 11.74 -28.82
N ALA A 198 10.19 11.33 -28.53
CA ALA A 198 9.71 9.96 -28.74
C ALA A 198 9.81 9.54 -30.22
N THR A 199 9.30 10.37 -31.13
CA THR A 199 9.42 10.14 -32.58
C THR A 199 10.87 10.07 -33.03
N ALA A 200 11.72 10.99 -32.54
CA ALA A 200 13.13 11.01 -32.90
C ALA A 200 13.89 9.75 -32.43
N SER A 201 13.49 9.17 -31.32
CA SER A 201 14.10 7.92 -30.83
C SER A 201 13.81 6.72 -31.72
N GLN A 202 12.67 6.71 -32.40
CA GLN A 202 12.24 5.63 -33.29
C GLN A 202 12.68 5.83 -34.75
N CYS A 203 12.86 7.09 -35.16
CA CYS A 203 13.14 7.46 -36.55
C CYS A 203 14.57 7.99 -36.70
N GLY A 204 15.53 7.07 -36.90
CA GLY A 204 16.90 7.43 -37.24
C GLY A 204 17.90 7.59 -36.11
N ASN A 205 17.49 7.47 -34.87
CA ASN A 205 18.37 7.37 -33.72
C ASN A 205 18.48 5.91 -33.23
N THR A 206 19.63 5.57 -32.68
CA THR A 206 19.89 4.23 -32.14
C THR A 206 19.53 4.12 -30.65
N VAL A 207 18.82 5.10 -30.08
CA VAL A 207 18.48 5.18 -28.65
C VAL A 207 17.06 4.72 -28.45
N THR A 208 16.87 3.63 -27.75
CA THR A 208 15.54 3.17 -27.29
C THR A 208 15.19 3.92 -26.02
N LEU A 209 14.06 4.61 -26.00
CA LEU A 209 13.52 5.27 -24.81
C LEU A 209 12.67 4.27 -23.99
N GLU A 210 13.37 3.32 -23.42
CA GLU A 210 12.84 2.26 -22.56
C GLU A 210 13.82 2.02 -21.42
N ALA A 211 13.29 1.72 -20.25
CA ALA A 211 14.05 1.28 -19.08
C ALA A 211 13.43 0.02 -18.52
N THR A 212 14.26 -0.89 -18.03
CA THR A 212 13.83 -2.08 -17.30
C THR A 212 14.67 -2.19 -16.03
N VAL A 213 14.01 -2.21 -14.88
CA VAL A 213 14.67 -2.25 -13.58
C VAL A 213 14.09 -3.36 -12.73
N THR A 214 14.97 -4.10 -12.07
CA THR A 214 14.65 -5.06 -11.04
C THR A 214 15.12 -4.53 -9.70
N HIS A 215 14.30 -4.65 -8.66
CA HIS A 215 14.62 -4.23 -7.31
C HIS A 215 14.33 -5.35 -6.30
N SER A 216 15.23 -5.54 -5.36
CA SER A 216 15.04 -6.32 -4.14
C SER A 216 15.38 -5.42 -2.96
N SER A 217 14.64 -5.54 -1.86
CA SER A 217 14.92 -4.76 -0.66
C SER A 217 15.84 -5.49 0.29
N GLU A 218 16.75 -4.75 0.93
CA GLU A 218 17.62 -5.23 1.99
C GLU A 218 16.98 -5.14 3.39
N ILE A 219 15.80 -4.52 3.47
CA ILE A 219 15.05 -4.35 4.72
C ILE A 219 13.57 -4.62 4.46
N SER A 220 12.86 -4.99 5.52
CA SER A 220 11.40 -5.15 5.53
C SER A 220 10.80 -4.20 6.56
N PRO A 221 10.52 -2.92 6.18
CA PRO A 221 9.98 -1.94 7.13
C PRO A 221 8.57 -2.35 7.56
N PRO A 222 8.31 -2.46 8.88
CA PRO A 222 7.02 -2.91 9.35
C PRO A 222 5.98 -1.78 9.36
N PRO A 223 4.80 -1.96 8.78
CA PRO A 223 3.62 -1.17 9.10
C PRO A 223 3.07 -1.59 10.47
N PHE A 224 2.43 -0.64 11.15
CA PHE A 224 1.79 -0.85 12.42
C PHE A 224 0.32 -0.47 12.35
N MET A 225 -0.50 -1.15 13.14
CA MET A 225 -1.91 -0.85 13.28
C MET A 225 -2.35 -0.99 14.73
N VAL A 226 -3.17 -0.06 15.17
CA VAL A 226 -3.97 -0.19 16.37
C VAL A 226 -5.43 -0.19 15.97
N GLY A 227 -6.21 -1.13 16.48
CA GLY A 227 -7.65 -1.21 16.27
C GLY A 227 -8.40 -1.39 17.58
N ALA A 228 -9.56 -0.76 17.70
CA ALA A 228 -10.48 -0.97 18.79
C ALA A 228 -11.89 -1.26 18.24
N ALA A 229 -12.52 -2.29 18.79
CA ALA A 229 -13.88 -2.68 18.47
C ALA A 229 -14.82 -2.36 19.63
N GLU A 230 -15.98 -1.78 19.32
CA GLU A 230 -17.13 -1.71 20.22
C GLU A 230 -18.12 -2.79 19.79
N VAL A 231 -18.37 -3.73 20.68
CA VAL A 231 -19.21 -4.90 20.43
C VAL A 231 -20.47 -4.80 21.28
N GLU A 232 -21.63 -4.94 20.66
CA GLU A 232 -22.92 -5.11 21.32
C GLU A 232 -23.21 -6.60 21.48
N VAL A 233 -23.64 -7.00 22.66
CA VAL A 233 -24.02 -8.37 22.97
C VAL A 233 -25.41 -8.38 23.60
N ASP A 234 -26.28 -9.23 23.06
CA ASP A 234 -27.56 -9.58 23.64
C ASP A 234 -27.34 -10.70 24.70
N LEU A 235 -27.63 -10.43 25.94
CA LEU A 235 -27.37 -11.36 27.06
C LEU A 235 -28.34 -12.55 27.07
N GLU A 236 -29.48 -12.46 26.40
CA GLU A 236 -30.45 -13.56 26.35
C GLU A 236 -30.11 -14.56 25.28
N THR A 237 -29.67 -14.06 24.10
CA THR A 237 -29.39 -14.91 22.91
C THR A 237 -27.91 -15.24 22.79
N GLY A 238 -27.02 -14.41 23.35
CA GLY A 238 -25.59 -14.48 23.13
C GLY A 238 -25.14 -13.90 21.78
N GLU A 239 -26.04 -13.31 21.01
CA GLU A 239 -25.71 -12.69 19.73
C GLU A 239 -24.79 -11.49 19.93
N ALA A 240 -23.70 -11.44 19.17
CA ALA A 240 -22.70 -10.38 19.22
C ALA A 240 -22.56 -9.69 17.88
N GLN A 241 -22.48 -8.36 17.88
CA GLN A 241 -22.29 -7.54 16.69
C GLN A 241 -21.27 -6.43 16.93
N VAL A 242 -20.34 -6.22 15.98
CA VAL A 242 -19.48 -5.03 15.98
C VAL A 242 -20.30 -3.84 15.53
N VAL A 243 -20.51 -2.89 16.42
CA VAL A 243 -21.30 -1.66 16.13
C VAL A 243 -20.42 -0.48 15.73
N ASN A 244 -19.16 -0.48 16.17
CA ASN A 244 -18.19 0.53 15.80
C ASN A 244 -16.78 -0.06 15.84
N TYR A 245 -15.96 0.28 14.87
CA TYR A 245 -14.53 -0.07 14.82
C TYR A 245 -13.72 1.16 14.47
N VAL A 246 -12.71 1.45 15.25
CA VAL A 246 -11.77 2.56 15.02
C VAL A 246 -10.38 1.98 14.84
N ALA A 247 -9.71 2.39 13.78
CA ALA A 247 -8.34 2.00 13.51
C ALA A 247 -7.45 3.21 13.19
N ALA A 248 -6.21 3.11 13.60
CA ALA A 248 -5.14 3.99 13.15
C ALA A 248 -3.98 3.13 12.64
N VAL A 249 -3.49 3.48 11.46
CA VAL A 249 -2.47 2.72 10.73
C VAL A 249 -1.26 3.62 10.49
N ASP A 250 -0.09 3.13 10.84
CA ASP A 250 1.19 3.67 10.37
C ASP A 250 1.70 2.79 9.24
N CYS A 251 1.58 3.29 8.03
CA CYS A 251 2.11 2.66 6.82
C CYS A 251 3.08 3.59 6.07
N GLY A 252 3.67 4.56 6.76
CA GLY A 252 4.41 5.64 6.14
C GLY A 252 3.49 6.60 5.39
N THR A 253 3.93 7.08 4.23
CA THR A 253 3.12 7.97 3.38
C THR A 253 2.30 7.14 2.38
N PRO A 254 0.96 7.09 2.49
CA PRO A 254 0.14 6.38 1.53
C PRO A 254 0.24 7.01 0.14
N VAL A 255 0.58 6.22 -0.88
CA VAL A 255 0.57 6.68 -2.30
C VAL A 255 -0.84 7.12 -2.69
N ASN A 256 -1.83 6.35 -2.28
CA ASN A 256 -3.25 6.66 -2.49
C ASN A 256 -4.02 6.42 -1.18
N PRO A 257 -4.33 7.49 -0.41
CA PRO A 257 -5.00 7.36 0.88
C PRO A 257 -6.37 6.68 0.80
N ASN A 258 -7.10 6.84 -0.30
CA ASN A 258 -8.41 6.19 -0.46
C ASN A 258 -8.28 4.69 -0.66
N LEU A 259 -7.36 4.24 -1.51
CA LEU A 259 -7.10 2.82 -1.73
C LEU A 259 -6.52 2.17 -0.46
N ALA A 260 -5.59 2.84 0.22
CA ALA A 260 -5.04 2.39 1.49
C ALA A 260 -6.14 2.20 2.55
N ARG A 261 -7.09 3.14 2.66
CA ARG A 261 -8.23 3.04 3.58
C ARG A 261 -9.12 1.84 3.26
N VAL A 262 -9.47 1.65 1.98
CA VAL A 262 -10.30 0.51 1.55
C VAL A 262 -9.63 -0.83 1.88
N GLN A 263 -8.29 -0.93 1.72
CA GLN A 263 -7.54 -2.12 2.09
C GLN A 263 -7.58 -2.37 3.60
N ALA A 264 -7.39 -1.33 4.43
CA ALA A 264 -7.48 -1.45 5.88
C ALA A 264 -8.89 -1.86 6.33
N GLU A 265 -9.95 -1.25 5.77
CA GLU A 265 -11.35 -1.62 6.04
C GLU A 265 -11.62 -3.09 5.66
N GLY A 266 -11.09 -3.54 4.51
CA GLY A 266 -11.22 -4.92 4.05
C GLY A 266 -10.56 -5.93 5.00
N GLY A 267 -9.33 -5.64 5.45
CA GLY A 267 -8.62 -6.47 6.43
C GLY A 267 -9.32 -6.52 7.79
N ILE A 268 -9.84 -5.38 8.26
CA ILE A 268 -10.64 -5.31 9.50
C ILE A 268 -11.88 -6.20 9.38
N LEU A 269 -12.58 -6.15 8.23
CA LEU A 269 -13.77 -6.97 8.01
C LEU A 269 -13.46 -8.47 8.05
N GLN A 270 -12.34 -8.90 7.46
CA GLN A 270 -11.90 -10.29 7.56
C GLN A 270 -11.65 -10.70 9.01
N GLY A 271 -10.99 -9.84 9.80
CA GLY A 271 -10.76 -10.09 11.24
C GLY A 271 -12.06 -10.21 12.03
N ILE A 272 -13.05 -9.38 11.74
CA ILE A 272 -14.39 -9.44 12.35
C ILE A 272 -15.08 -10.76 11.96
N GLY A 273 -15.01 -11.15 10.68
CA GLY A 273 -15.56 -12.39 10.19
C GLY A 273 -14.99 -13.61 10.91
N MET A 274 -13.68 -13.71 10.99
CA MET A 274 -12.99 -14.79 11.70
C MET A 274 -13.33 -14.85 13.19
N ALA A 275 -13.62 -13.69 13.82
CA ALA A 275 -13.96 -13.63 15.22
C ALA A 275 -15.41 -14.01 15.52
N LEU A 276 -16.36 -13.72 14.63
CA LEU A 276 -17.78 -13.78 14.94
C LEU A 276 -18.61 -14.74 14.09
N THR A 277 -18.26 -14.93 12.82
CA THR A 277 -19.19 -15.60 11.88
C THR A 277 -18.55 -16.74 11.08
N GLU A 278 -17.27 -16.64 10.76
CA GLU A 278 -16.58 -17.62 9.93
C GLU A 278 -16.09 -18.80 10.78
N ASN A 279 -16.52 -19.99 10.42
CA ASN A 279 -16.11 -21.24 11.06
C ASN A 279 -16.06 -22.36 10.05
N VAL A 280 -15.04 -23.20 10.12
CA VAL A 280 -14.92 -24.42 9.32
C VAL A 280 -14.91 -25.62 10.24
N THR A 281 -15.92 -26.47 10.10
CA THR A 281 -16.04 -27.72 10.84
C THR A 281 -15.91 -28.91 9.91
N TYR A 282 -15.49 -30.05 10.45
CA TYR A 282 -15.29 -31.27 9.67
C TYR A 282 -16.19 -32.39 10.18
N ASN A 283 -16.63 -33.25 9.29
CA ASN A 283 -17.30 -34.49 9.64
C ASN A 283 -16.25 -35.56 9.99
N ASP A 284 -16.73 -36.75 10.41
CA ASP A 284 -15.87 -37.87 10.82
C ASP A 284 -14.98 -38.45 9.69
N ARG A 285 -15.23 -38.04 8.44
CA ARG A 285 -14.44 -38.42 7.26
C ARG A 285 -13.44 -37.31 6.84
N GLY A 286 -13.30 -36.25 7.62
CA GLY A 286 -12.42 -35.10 7.31
C GLY A 286 -12.94 -34.19 6.21
N MET A 287 -14.22 -34.29 5.83
CA MET A 287 -14.81 -33.41 4.83
C MET A 287 -15.35 -32.13 5.51
N PRO A 288 -15.07 -30.91 4.97
CA PRO A 288 -15.63 -29.68 5.51
C PRO A 288 -17.15 -29.66 5.38
N ARG A 289 -17.83 -29.21 6.42
CA ARG A 289 -19.29 -29.04 6.42
C ARG A 289 -19.72 -27.76 5.74
N GLU A 290 -18.92 -26.69 5.92
CA GLU A 290 -19.11 -25.38 5.31
C GLU A 290 -18.39 -25.34 3.94
N SER A 291 -18.95 -26.09 2.96
CA SER A 291 -18.34 -26.28 1.64
C SER A 291 -18.81 -25.27 0.58
N SER A 292 -19.66 -24.33 0.97
CA SER A 292 -20.16 -23.27 0.08
C SER A 292 -20.38 -21.96 0.84
N LEU A 293 -20.45 -20.82 0.13
CA LEU A 293 -20.74 -19.52 0.72
C LEU A 293 -22.15 -19.41 1.33
N MET A 294 -23.01 -20.40 1.12
CA MET A 294 -24.29 -20.51 1.84
C MET A 294 -24.10 -20.95 3.29
N GLN A 295 -23.06 -21.68 3.57
CA GLN A 295 -22.75 -22.27 4.88
C GLN A 295 -21.61 -21.52 5.56
N TYR A 296 -20.56 -21.15 4.83
CA TYR A 296 -19.46 -20.34 5.30
C TYR A 296 -19.86 -18.85 5.29
N LYS A 297 -19.93 -18.23 6.46
CA LYS A 297 -20.57 -16.93 6.67
C LYS A 297 -19.54 -15.80 6.66
N ILE A 298 -19.16 -15.34 5.46
CA ILE A 298 -18.38 -14.10 5.30
C ILE A 298 -19.29 -12.93 5.63
N PRO A 299 -18.86 -11.97 6.49
CA PRO A 299 -19.66 -10.79 6.79
C PRO A 299 -19.91 -9.93 5.55
N CYS A 300 -21.09 -9.38 5.45
CA CYS A 300 -21.44 -8.38 4.44
C CYS A 300 -21.60 -7.00 5.08
N ARG A 301 -21.84 -5.97 4.26
CA ARG A 301 -21.93 -4.58 4.72
C ARG A 301 -22.97 -4.35 5.80
N THR A 302 -24.03 -5.14 5.83
CA THR A 302 -25.12 -5.02 6.82
C THR A 302 -24.82 -5.70 8.15
N ASP A 303 -23.81 -6.54 8.23
CA ASP A 303 -23.47 -7.31 9.42
C ASP A 303 -22.54 -6.54 10.36
N ILE A 304 -22.01 -5.42 9.94
CA ILE A 304 -21.10 -4.57 10.69
C ILE A 304 -21.62 -3.14 10.80
N GLY A 305 -21.26 -2.47 11.89
CA GLY A 305 -21.49 -1.05 12.07
C GLY A 305 -20.52 -0.15 11.30
N HIS A 306 -20.12 0.93 11.93
CA HIS A 306 -19.17 1.89 11.36
C HIS A 306 -17.73 1.39 11.50
N ILE A 307 -16.93 1.58 10.43
CA ILE A 307 -15.46 1.42 10.47
C ILE A 307 -14.85 2.78 10.17
N ASP A 308 -14.02 3.28 11.08
CA ASP A 308 -13.26 4.53 10.94
C ASP A 308 -11.78 4.22 10.90
N VAL A 309 -11.12 4.51 9.76
CA VAL A 309 -9.68 4.29 9.56
C VAL A 309 -8.98 5.62 9.37
N SER A 310 -7.91 5.82 10.11
CA SER A 310 -7.00 6.97 9.98
C SER A 310 -5.57 6.51 9.77
N PHE A 311 -4.74 7.41 9.23
CA PHE A 311 -3.31 7.18 9.03
C PHE A 311 -2.50 8.10 9.93
N GLU A 312 -1.45 7.55 10.53
CA GLU A 312 -0.45 8.25 11.29
C GLU A 312 0.92 7.93 10.70
N SER A 313 1.84 8.87 10.71
CA SER A 313 3.21 8.66 10.24
C SER A 313 4.20 9.34 11.16
N SER A 314 5.27 8.64 11.52
CA SER A 314 6.40 9.20 12.27
C SER A 314 7.44 9.77 11.33
N TYR A 315 7.44 9.36 10.08
CA TYR A 315 8.50 9.61 9.14
C TYR A 315 8.27 10.91 8.38
N GLU A 316 9.20 11.85 8.51
CA GLU A 316 9.25 13.10 7.76
C GLU A 316 10.40 13.02 6.75
N GLY A 317 10.14 12.63 5.56
CA GLY A 317 11.04 12.75 4.41
C GLY A 317 11.71 11.49 3.91
N THR A 318 11.85 10.97 2.96
CA THR A 318 12.28 9.84 2.13
C THR A 318 11.36 8.61 2.20
N GLY A 319 10.12 8.83 1.78
CA GLY A 319 9.24 7.88 1.16
C GLY A 319 9.34 6.42 1.59
N CYS A 320 8.86 6.07 2.77
CA CYS A 320 8.35 4.72 2.95
C CYS A 320 6.98 4.69 2.28
N LEU A 321 6.96 4.28 1.03
CA LEU A 321 5.73 4.09 0.26
C LEU A 321 5.18 2.74 0.66
N LEU A 322 4.23 2.71 1.57
CA LEU A 322 3.61 1.46 1.97
C LEU A 322 2.10 1.57 1.87
N TYR A 323 1.53 0.67 1.28
CA TYR A 323 0.31 -0.07 1.54
C TYR A 323 -0.39 -0.53 0.27
N THR A 324 -0.29 -1.81 0.01
CA THR A 324 -1.24 -2.59 -0.76
C THR A 324 -1.12 -4.04 -0.35
N SER A 325 -1.71 -4.46 0.68
CA SER A 325 -2.09 -5.86 0.82
C SER A 325 -3.13 -6.01 1.91
N PRO A 326 -4.20 -6.75 1.68
CA PRO A 326 -4.98 -7.30 2.75
C PRO A 326 -4.14 -8.40 3.41
N SER A 327 -3.78 -8.24 4.63
CA SER A 327 -3.25 -9.33 5.46
C SER A 327 -4.25 -9.69 6.51
#